data_f924d4c242e18e7cb4e7142c2faf3102
#
_entry.id   f924d4c242e18e7cb4e7142c2faf3102
#
_cell.length_a   1.000
_cell.length_b   1.000
_cell.length_c   1.000
_cell.angle_alpha   90.00
_cell.angle_beta   90.00
_cell.angle_gamma   90.00
#
_symmetry.space_group_name_H-M   'P 1'
#
loop_
_entity.id
_entity.type
_entity.pdbx_description
1 polymer ?
#
loop_
_entity_poly.entity_id
_entity_poly.type
_entity_poly.pdbx_seq_one_letter_code
_entity_poly.pdbx_strand_id
1 'polypeptide(L)'
;MDKEKIMITGAAGFIGFHLSKRLLELGYRIIGLDNLNSYYDIKLKYNRLKILEKFSEFTFIEMDLIDSKSLNDIFGQYQPEIVINLAAQAGVRYSIENPKAYIDSNIIGFFNVLEACKHYPVKHLLFASSSSVYGNQEKTPFSTDDNVDHPISLYAATKKSNELMAYTYSKLYGIAVTGLRFFTVYGPYGRPDMAYFSFTDRIARGIPIKVFNNGEMLRDFTYIDDIVSGIEKLLVNVPEEDNNKARYEIYNIGNNKPVKLMYFIEILEHLLGKKAKKEFLPMQQGDVYQTFADISKLEHKVGFKPSTGIETGLSKFVKWYKEYYEMEV
;
A
#
# COMPACT_ATOMS: atom_id res chain seq x y z
N MET A 1 -28.80 3.98 -10.87
CA MET A 1 -28.04 2.78 -11.23
C MET A 1 -27.31 2.30 -10.01
N ASP A 2 -27.48 1.02 -9.66
CA ASP A 2 -26.69 0.42 -8.57
C ASP A 2 -25.21 0.50 -8.95
N LYS A 3 -24.38 1.02 -8.03
CA LYS A 3 -22.94 1.05 -8.25
C LYS A 3 -22.34 -0.35 -8.09
N GLU A 4 -21.21 -0.56 -8.74
CA GLU A 4 -20.49 -1.83 -8.77
C GLU A 4 -20.13 -2.34 -7.38
N LYS A 5 -20.09 -3.66 -7.24
CA LYS A 5 -19.59 -4.36 -6.06
C LYS A 5 -18.07 -4.49 -6.16
N ILE A 6 -17.37 -3.93 -5.19
CA ILE A 6 -15.90 -3.97 -5.15
C ILE A 6 -15.46 -4.81 -3.95
N MET A 7 -14.64 -5.81 -4.20
CA MET A 7 -13.97 -6.55 -3.13
C MET A 7 -12.60 -5.92 -2.85
N ILE A 8 -12.33 -5.60 -1.59
CA ILE A 8 -11.04 -5.06 -1.15
C ILE A 8 -10.43 -6.00 -0.12
N THR A 9 -9.34 -6.67 -0.46
CA THR A 9 -8.57 -7.44 0.51
C THR A 9 -7.60 -6.53 1.26
N GLY A 10 -7.35 -6.81 2.53
CA GLY A 10 -6.61 -5.91 3.40
C GLY A 10 -7.42 -4.65 3.79
N ALA A 11 -8.74 -4.76 3.87
CA ALA A 11 -9.66 -3.66 4.12
C ALA A 11 -9.45 -2.99 5.50
N ALA A 12 -9.01 -3.73 6.52
CA ALA A 12 -8.62 -3.19 7.82
C ALA A 12 -7.17 -2.66 7.85
N GLY A 13 -6.42 -2.80 6.74
CA GLY A 13 -5.09 -2.24 6.54
C GLY A 13 -5.14 -0.71 6.32
N PHE A 14 -3.98 -0.06 6.27
CA PHE A 14 -3.88 1.39 6.13
C PHE A 14 -4.51 1.91 4.81
N ILE A 15 -4.00 1.44 3.67
CA ILE A 15 -4.50 1.88 2.35
C ILE A 15 -5.92 1.35 2.14
N GLY A 16 -6.19 0.09 2.50
CA GLY A 16 -7.50 -0.54 2.35
C GLY A 16 -8.60 0.20 3.09
N PHE A 17 -8.35 0.66 4.31
CA PHE A 17 -9.29 1.48 5.08
C PHE A 17 -9.65 2.79 4.37
N HIS A 18 -8.65 3.58 3.99
CA HIS A 18 -8.89 4.87 3.34
C HIS A 18 -9.58 4.73 1.99
N LEU A 19 -9.18 3.73 1.21
CA LEU A 19 -9.79 3.44 -0.08
C LEU A 19 -11.23 2.96 0.09
N SER A 20 -11.50 2.03 1.01
CA SER A 20 -12.85 1.55 1.31
C SER A 20 -13.76 2.72 1.73
N LYS A 21 -13.29 3.57 2.65
CA LYS A 21 -14.03 4.76 3.10
C LYS A 21 -14.38 5.68 1.92
N ARG A 22 -13.39 6.00 1.09
CA ARG A 22 -13.61 6.88 -0.07
C ARG A 22 -14.62 6.29 -1.07
N LEU A 23 -14.51 5.00 -1.38
CA LEU A 23 -15.41 4.36 -2.33
C LEU A 23 -16.85 4.23 -1.77
N LEU A 24 -17.00 3.99 -0.46
CA LEU A 24 -18.29 4.03 0.22
C LEU A 24 -18.92 5.43 0.18
N GLU A 25 -18.14 6.49 0.40
CA GLU A 25 -18.59 7.89 0.26
C GLU A 25 -19.04 8.20 -1.18
N LEU A 26 -18.48 7.53 -2.17
CA LEU A 26 -18.90 7.61 -3.57
C LEU A 26 -20.09 6.70 -3.89
N GLY A 27 -20.59 5.91 -2.93
CA GLY A 27 -21.77 5.05 -3.04
C GLY A 27 -21.50 3.67 -3.66
N TYR A 28 -20.23 3.20 -3.72
CA TYR A 28 -19.91 1.82 -4.09
C TYR A 28 -20.29 0.85 -2.96
N ARG A 29 -20.56 -0.41 -3.33
CA ARG A 29 -20.75 -1.51 -2.36
C ARG A 29 -19.42 -2.20 -2.14
N ILE A 30 -18.94 -2.24 -0.89
CA ILE A 30 -17.62 -2.75 -0.55
C ILE A 30 -17.73 -4.04 0.26
N ILE A 31 -17.08 -5.09 -0.25
CA ILE A 31 -16.82 -6.35 0.47
C ILE A 31 -15.37 -6.29 0.94
N GLY A 32 -15.15 -6.01 2.22
CA GLY A 32 -13.83 -5.91 2.83
C GLY A 32 -13.37 -7.22 3.44
N LEU A 33 -12.20 -7.73 3.03
CA LEU A 33 -11.56 -8.91 3.60
C LEU A 33 -10.29 -8.52 4.36
N ASP A 34 -10.07 -9.05 5.56
CA ASP A 34 -8.81 -8.94 6.32
C ASP A 34 -8.72 -10.11 7.31
N ASN A 35 -7.52 -10.60 7.60
CA ASN A 35 -7.33 -11.67 8.59
C ASN A 35 -7.03 -11.13 10.00
N LEU A 36 -7.05 -9.82 10.17
CA LEU A 36 -6.80 -9.11 11.43
C LEU A 36 -5.51 -9.56 12.15
N ASN A 37 -4.46 -9.95 11.39
CA ASN A 37 -3.21 -10.41 11.97
C ASN A 37 -2.61 -9.37 12.95
N SER A 38 -1.86 -9.88 13.92
CA SER A 38 -1.25 -9.10 15.01
C SER A 38 0.15 -8.55 14.69
N TYR A 39 0.48 -8.33 13.41
CA TYR A 39 1.78 -7.78 13.01
C TYR A 39 2.07 -6.42 13.66
N TYR A 40 1.04 -5.63 13.88
CA TYR A 40 1.07 -4.42 14.71
C TYR A 40 -0.21 -4.36 15.58
N ASP A 41 -0.35 -3.33 16.41
CA ASP A 41 -1.49 -3.20 17.33
C ASP A 41 -2.83 -3.36 16.59
N ILE A 42 -3.50 -4.46 16.88
CA ILE A 42 -4.77 -4.84 16.26
C ILE A 42 -5.91 -3.84 16.57
N LYS A 43 -5.81 -3.08 17.67
CA LYS A 43 -6.80 -2.04 18.01
C LYS A 43 -6.94 -1.01 16.89
N LEU A 44 -5.83 -0.71 16.19
CA LEU A 44 -5.87 0.22 15.06
C LEU A 44 -6.71 -0.34 13.90
N LYS A 45 -6.65 -1.67 13.65
CA LYS A 45 -7.50 -2.34 12.64
C LYS A 45 -8.98 -2.29 13.04
N TYR A 46 -9.30 -2.62 14.29
CA TYR A 46 -10.68 -2.52 14.78
C TYR A 46 -11.24 -1.10 14.73
N ASN A 47 -10.43 -0.09 15.05
CA ASN A 47 -10.87 1.29 14.98
C ASN A 47 -11.15 1.77 13.55
N ARG A 48 -10.38 1.29 12.57
CA ARG A 48 -10.66 1.50 11.15
C ARG A 48 -11.98 0.84 10.73
N LEU A 49 -12.20 -0.42 11.13
CA LEU A 49 -13.43 -1.15 10.84
C LEU A 49 -14.67 -0.47 11.44
N LYS A 50 -14.60 -0.04 12.70
CA LYS A 50 -15.71 0.72 13.34
C LYS A 50 -16.14 1.96 12.58
N ILE A 51 -15.23 2.56 11.80
CA ILE A 51 -15.55 3.70 10.94
C ILE A 51 -16.25 3.22 9.67
N LEU A 52 -15.76 2.15 9.06
CA LEU A 52 -16.33 1.57 7.82
C LEU A 52 -17.71 0.96 8.07
N GLU A 53 -17.92 0.29 9.19
CA GLU A 53 -19.17 -0.36 9.58
C GLU A 53 -20.35 0.64 9.79
N LYS A 54 -20.07 1.93 9.81
CA LYS A 54 -21.12 2.96 9.81
C LYS A 54 -21.80 3.13 8.45
N PHE A 55 -21.20 2.63 7.39
CA PHE A 55 -21.77 2.66 6.04
C PHE A 55 -22.58 1.38 5.79
N SER A 56 -23.84 1.51 5.41
CA SER A 56 -24.73 0.36 5.09
C SER A 56 -24.24 -0.50 3.95
N GLU A 57 -23.49 0.08 3.03
CA GLU A 57 -22.94 -0.59 1.84
C GLU A 57 -21.58 -1.27 2.11
N PHE A 58 -21.15 -1.36 3.38
CA PHE A 58 -19.94 -2.05 3.78
C PHE A 58 -20.25 -3.41 4.40
N THR A 59 -19.66 -4.46 3.87
CA THR A 59 -19.67 -5.81 4.47
C THR A 59 -18.24 -6.20 4.81
N PHE A 60 -17.97 -6.54 6.07
CA PHE A 60 -16.67 -7.06 6.50
C PHE A 60 -16.73 -8.57 6.70
N ILE A 61 -15.69 -9.25 6.22
CA ILE A 61 -15.50 -10.69 6.41
C ILE A 61 -14.08 -10.91 6.91
N GLU A 62 -13.96 -11.45 8.12
CA GLU A 62 -12.67 -11.85 8.68
C GLU A 62 -12.26 -13.20 8.07
N MET A 63 -11.16 -13.18 7.29
CA MET A 63 -10.62 -14.39 6.67
C MET A 63 -9.17 -14.22 6.26
N ASP A 64 -8.45 -15.34 6.14
CA ASP A 64 -7.10 -15.37 5.55
C ASP A 64 -7.18 -15.83 4.08
N LEU A 65 -6.46 -15.14 3.19
CA LEU A 65 -6.43 -15.47 1.76
C LEU A 65 -5.78 -16.81 1.44
N ILE A 66 -5.06 -17.43 2.39
CA ILE A 66 -4.55 -18.80 2.22
C ILE A 66 -5.65 -19.86 2.22
N ASP A 67 -6.81 -19.54 2.79
CA ASP A 67 -8.01 -20.41 2.72
C ASP A 67 -8.72 -20.22 1.37
N SER A 68 -8.26 -20.94 0.37
CA SER A 68 -8.80 -20.89 -0.99
C SER A 68 -10.26 -21.31 -1.07
N LYS A 69 -10.72 -22.23 -0.20
CA LYS A 69 -12.11 -22.68 -0.20
C LYS A 69 -13.04 -21.56 0.24
N SER A 70 -12.78 -20.98 1.41
CA SER A 70 -13.60 -19.87 1.93
C SER A 70 -13.58 -18.68 0.98
N LEU A 71 -12.43 -18.38 0.33
CA LEU A 71 -12.34 -17.31 -0.66
C LEU A 71 -13.24 -17.57 -1.87
N ASN A 72 -13.25 -18.80 -2.41
CA ASN A 72 -14.12 -19.16 -3.52
C ASN A 72 -15.61 -19.09 -3.13
N ASP A 73 -15.98 -19.54 -1.93
CA ASP A 73 -17.35 -19.46 -1.42
C ASP A 73 -17.81 -17.97 -1.35
N ILE A 74 -16.94 -17.08 -0.89
CA ILE A 74 -17.20 -15.63 -0.83
C ILE A 74 -17.35 -15.02 -2.24
N PHE A 75 -16.50 -15.39 -3.19
CA PHE A 75 -16.63 -14.93 -4.58
C PHE A 75 -17.95 -15.42 -5.19
N GLY A 76 -18.34 -16.65 -4.96
CA GLY A 76 -19.62 -17.22 -5.40
C GLY A 76 -20.83 -16.50 -4.81
N GLN A 77 -20.78 -16.16 -3.52
CA GLN A 77 -21.86 -15.48 -2.81
C GLN A 77 -22.01 -14.00 -3.21
N TYR A 78 -20.91 -13.26 -3.27
CA TYR A 78 -20.95 -11.82 -3.47
C TYR A 78 -20.80 -11.38 -4.92
N GLN A 79 -20.15 -12.19 -5.76
CA GLN A 79 -19.91 -11.91 -7.18
C GLN A 79 -19.34 -10.51 -7.39
N PRO A 80 -18.14 -10.19 -6.88
CA PRO A 80 -17.53 -8.88 -7.04
C PRO A 80 -17.25 -8.59 -8.52
N GLU A 81 -17.53 -7.37 -8.95
CA GLU A 81 -17.23 -6.92 -10.32
C GLU A 81 -15.80 -6.41 -10.44
N ILE A 82 -15.27 -5.83 -9.37
CA ILE A 82 -13.89 -5.34 -9.28
C ILE A 82 -13.26 -5.92 -8.03
N VAL A 83 -11.99 -6.31 -8.13
CA VAL A 83 -11.19 -6.78 -7.00
C VAL A 83 -9.98 -5.88 -6.82
N ILE A 84 -9.73 -5.44 -5.58
CA ILE A 84 -8.55 -4.66 -5.22
C ILE A 84 -7.79 -5.43 -4.15
N ASN A 85 -6.70 -6.08 -4.55
CA ASN A 85 -5.90 -6.90 -3.65
C ASN A 85 -4.80 -6.06 -2.99
N LEU A 86 -5.07 -5.60 -1.76
CA LEU A 86 -4.12 -4.86 -0.91
C LEU A 86 -3.59 -5.71 0.25
N ALA A 87 -4.22 -6.86 0.54
CA ALA A 87 -3.75 -7.77 1.57
C ALA A 87 -2.36 -8.31 1.22
N ALA A 88 -1.44 -8.13 2.12
CA ALA A 88 -0.08 -8.65 2.03
C ALA A 88 0.62 -8.57 3.38
N GLN A 89 1.58 -9.46 3.63
CA GLN A 89 2.60 -9.18 4.61
C GLN A 89 3.56 -8.15 4.02
N ALA A 90 3.65 -6.98 4.64
CA ALA A 90 4.47 -5.87 4.17
C ALA A 90 5.66 -5.61 5.13
N GLY A 91 6.68 -4.91 4.62
CA GLY A 91 7.87 -4.56 5.37
C GLY A 91 9.10 -5.38 4.93
N VAL A 92 10.15 -4.68 4.49
CA VAL A 92 11.39 -5.33 4.01
C VAL A 92 12.07 -6.10 5.14
N ARG A 93 12.20 -5.48 6.33
CA ARG A 93 12.95 -6.04 7.47
C ARG A 93 12.30 -7.29 8.02
N TYR A 94 11.01 -7.25 8.25
CA TYR A 94 10.27 -8.40 8.80
C TYR A 94 10.33 -9.62 7.87
N SER A 95 10.57 -9.42 6.56
CA SER A 95 10.77 -10.54 5.64
C SER A 95 12.05 -11.35 5.89
N ILE A 96 13.01 -10.77 6.61
CA ILE A 96 14.22 -11.47 7.06
C ILE A 96 13.91 -12.29 8.33
N GLU A 97 13.07 -11.74 9.21
CA GLU A 97 12.75 -12.34 10.51
C GLU A 97 11.70 -13.46 10.39
N ASN A 98 10.68 -13.25 9.55
CA ASN A 98 9.57 -14.18 9.34
C ASN A 98 9.27 -14.39 7.84
N PRO A 99 10.13 -15.07 7.09
CA PRO A 99 9.99 -15.28 5.65
C PRO A 99 8.72 -16.05 5.28
N LYS A 100 8.29 -17.01 6.12
CA LYS A 100 7.10 -17.83 5.85
C LYS A 100 5.84 -16.98 5.69
N ALA A 101 5.65 -15.97 6.52
CA ALA A 101 4.48 -15.07 6.43
C ALA A 101 4.38 -14.37 5.05
N TYR A 102 5.51 -14.11 4.40
CA TYR A 102 5.54 -13.51 3.06
C TYR A 102 5.18 -14.51 1.95
N ILE A 103 5.62 -15.75 2.08
CA ILE A 103 5.22 -16.81 1.13
C ILE A 103 3.72 -17.08 1.27
N ASP A 104 3.24 -17.28 2.49
CA ASP A 104 1.82 -17.57 2.74
C ASP A 104 0.91 -16.43 2.23
N SER A 105 1.13 -15.20 2.69
CA SER A 105 0.25 -14.07 2.34
C SER A 105 0.44 -13.58 0.92
N ASN A 106 1.71 -13.38 0.48
CA ASN A 106 1.98 -12.68 -0.75
C ASN A 106 2.01 -13.61 -1.97
N ILE A 107 2.41 -14.87 -1.82
CA ILE A 107 2.45 -15.83 -2.93
C ILE A 107 1.18 -16.66 -2.94
N ILE A 108 0.91 -17.44 -1.88
CA ILE A 108 -0.24 -18.35 -1.84
C ILE A 108 -1.55 -17.55 -1.80
N GLY A 109 -1.65 -16.53 -0.93
CA GLY A 109 -2.84 -15.68 -0.84
C GLY A 109 -3.16 -14.98 -2.15
N PHE A 110 -2.15 -14.39 -2.82
CA PHE A 110 -2.35 -13.73 -4.11
C PHE A 110 -2.70 -14.72 -5.24
N PHE A 111 -2.06 -15.88 -5.26
CA PHE A 111 -2.42 -16.97 -6.18
C PHE A 111 -3.89 -17.35 -6.03
N ASN A 112 -4.39 -17.50 -4.81
CA ASN A 112 -5.79 -17.83 -4.56
C ASN A 112 -6.74 -16.73 -5.08
N VAL A 113 -6.36 -15.45 -4.95
CA VAL A 113 -7.14 -14.34 -5.53
C VAL A 113 -7.19 -14.43 -7.05
N LEU A 114 -6.06 -14.73 -7.71
CA LEU A 114 -6.02 -14.91 -9.17
C LEU A 114 -6.91 -16.09 -9.63
N GLU A 115 -6.84 -17.23 -8.94
CA GLU A 115 -7.71 -18.40 -9.22
C GLU A 115 -9.19 -18.05 -9.02
N ALA A 116 -9.53 -17.33 -7.95
CA ALA A 116 -10.88 -16.88 -7.72
C ALA A 116 -11.38 -15.93 -8.84
N CYS A 117 -10.57 -14.97 -9.27
CA CYS A 117 -10.89 -14.08 -10.40
C CYS A 117 -11.04 -14.82 -11.74
N LYS A 118 -10.34 -15.94 -11.91
CA LYS A 118 -10.47 -16.80 -13.09
C LYS A 118 -11.78 -17.60 -13.06
N HIS A 119 -12.18 -18.15 -11.90
CA HIS A 119 -13.42 -18.91 -11.75
C HIS A 119 -14.67 -18.02 -11.74
N TYR A 120 -14.56 -16.83 -11.18
CA TYR A 120 -15.60 -15.81 -11.12
C TYR A 120 -15.11 -14.55 -11.85
N PRO A 121 -15.33 -14.45 -13.18
CA PRO A 121 -14.77 -13.40 -14.00
C PRO A 121 -15.08 -11.99 -13.47
N VAL A 122 -14.05 -11.21 -13.26
CA VAL A 122 -14.14 -9.81 -12.81
C VAL A 122 -13.83 -8.84 -13.96
N LYS A 123 -14.39 -7.65 -13.91
CA LYS A 123 -14.10 -6.60 -14.89
C LYS A 123 -12.65 -6.09 -14.77
N HIS A 124 -12.15 -5.99 -13.54
CA HIS A 124 -10.83 -5.44 -13.27
C HIS A 124 -10.27 -5.99 -11.94
N LEU A 125 -9.02 -6.42 -11.96
CA LEU A 125 -8.22 -6.73 -10.79
C LEU A 125 -7.13 -5.68 -10.63
N LEU A 126 -7.11 -4.94 -9.52
CA LEU A 126 -5.99 -4.10 -9.12
C LEU A 126 -5.23 -4.79 -8.00
N PHE A 127 -3.90 -4.70 -7.99
CA PHE A 127 -3.11 -5.30 -6.91
C PHE A 127 -1.94 -4.43 -6.46
N ALA A 128 -1.59 -4.53 -5.18
CA ALA A 128 -0.45 -3.86 -4.59
C ALA A 128 0.86 -4.56 -4.95
N SER A 129 1.68 -3.93 -5.79
CA SER A 129 3.12 -4.15 -5.86
C SER A 129 3.85 -3.16 -4.94
N SER A 130 5.13 -2.92 -5.15
CA SER A 130 5.94 -2.08 -4.27
C SER A 130 7.15 -1.50 -5.00
N SER A 131 7.57 -0.30 -4.64
CA SER A 131 8.85 0.28 -5.07
C SER A 131 10.06 -0.55 -4.64
N SER A 132 9.90 -1.48 -3.68
CA SER A 132 10.98 -2.40 -3.28
C SER A 132 11.45 -3.32 -4.42
N VAL A 133 10.64 -3.52 -5.48
CA VAL A 133 11.03 -4.31 -6.65
C VAL A 133 12.21 -3.72 -7.42
N TYR A 134 12.44 -2.40 -7.30
CA TYR A 134 13.58 -1.72 -7.95
C TYR A 134 14.93 -2.08 -7.32
N GLY A 135 14.96 -2.63 -6.12
CA GLY A 135 16.20 -3.03 -5.44
C GLY A 135 17.16 -1.86 -5.25
N ASN A 136 18.44 -2.10 -5.49
CA ASN A 136 19.53 -1.09 -5.41
C ASN A 136 19.81 -0.39 -6.74
N GLN A 137 18.80 -0.16 -7.56
CA GLN A 137 18.98 0.58 -8.81
C GLN A 137 19.50 1.98 -8.54
N GLU A 138 20.56 2.39 -9.26
CA GLU A 138 21.17 3.72 -9.14
C GLU A 138 20.45 4.78 -9.97
N LYS A 139 19.88 4.37 -11.13
CA LYS A 139 19.11 5.26 -12.00
C LYS A 139 17.86 5.75 -11.28
N THR A 140 17.65 7.05 -11.29
CA THR A 140 16.44 7.72 -10.77
C THR A 140 15.98 8.80 -11.75
N PRO A 141 14.67 9.12 -11.83
CA PRO A 141 13.57 8.44 -11.12
C PRO A 141 13.35 7.01 -11.61
N PHE A 142 12.78 6.14 -10.76
CA PHE A 142 12.46 4.75 -11.08
C PHE A 142 11.30 4.69 -12.07
N SER A 143 11.53 4.13 -13.26
CA SER A 143 10.51 3.94 -14.28
C SER A 143 9.89 2.54 -14.22
N THR A 144 8.62 2.42 -14.62
CA THR A 144 7.98 1.09 -14.77
C THR A 144 8.65 0.23 -15.83
N ASP A 145 9.41 0.83 -16.75
CA ASP A 145 10.15 0.15 -17.82
C ASP A 145 11.54 -0.35 -17.37
N ASP A 146 11.97 0.02 -16.16
CA ASP A 146 13.25 -0.43 -15.62
C ASP A 146 13.22 -1.92 -15.31
N ASN A 147 14.37 -2.58 -15.51
CA ASN A 147 14.55 -3.99 -15.11
C ASN A 147 14.49 -4.10 -13.58
N VAL A 148 13.65 -5.02 -13.08
CA VAL A 148 13.43 -5.27 -11.66
C VAL A 148 13.69 -6.74 -11.28
N ASP A 149 14.66 -7.39 -11.93
CA ASP A 149 14.96 -8.81 -11.74
C ASP A 149 15.99 -9.07 -10.62
N HIS A 150 16.46 -8.01 -9.95
CA HIS A 150 17.45 -8.10 -8.87
C HIS A 150 16.89 -7.54 -7.52
N PRO A 151 15.82 -8.16 -6.96
CA PRO A 151 15.29 -7.76 -5.66
C PRO A 151 16.29 -8.03 -4.54
N ILE A 152 16.38 -7.13 -3.57
CA ILE A 152 17.33 -7.22 -2.44
C ILE A 152 16.68 -7.68 -1.13
N SER A 153 15.42 -8.11 -1.18
CA SER A 153 14.69 -8.67 -0.04
C SER A 153 13.67 -9.69 -0.50
N LEU A 154 13.30 -10.63 0.39
CA LEU A 154 12.24 -11.58 0.10
C LEU A 154 10.91 -10.87 -0.15
N TYR A 155 10.60 -9.81 0.59
CA TYR A 155 9.43 -8.98 0.33
C TYR A 155 9.39 -8.49 -1.13
N ALA A 156 10.49 -7.90 -1.60
CA ALA A 156 10.59 -7.43 -2.98
C ALA A 156 10.43 -8.57 -3.99
N ALA A 157 11.05 -9.73 -3.73
CA ALA A 157 10.92 -10.92 -4.57
C ALA A 157 9.47 -11.41 -4.64
N THR A 158 8.72 -11.43 -3.52
CA THR A 158 7.30 -11.81 -3.54
C THR A 158 6.46 -10.82 -4.34
N LYS A 159 6.75 -9.51 -4.26
CA LYS A 159 6.02 -8.49 -5.04
C LYS A 159 6.32 -8.59 -6.54
N LYS A 160 7.59 -8.84 -6.92
CA LYS A 160 7.92 -9.13 -8.31
C LYS A 160 7.24 -10.42 -8.81
N SER A 161 7.17 -11.46 -7.98
CA SER A 161 6.45 -12.68 -8.31
C SER A 161 4.95 -12.41 -8.54
N ASN A 162 4.33 -11.52 -7.76
CA ASN A 162 2.95 -11.11 -7.99
C ASN A 162 2.77 -10.46 -9.37
N GLU A 163 3.70 -9.58 -9.80
CA GLU A 163 3.67 -8.97 -11.14
C GLU A 163 3.71 -10.03 -12.25
N LEU A 164 4.61 -11.02 -12.12
CA LEU A 164 4.75 -12.12 -13.10
C LEU A 164 3.53 -13.04 -13.13
N MET A 165 2.99 -13.43 -11.97
CA MET A 165 1.78 -14.23 -11.89
C MET A 165 0.57 -13.48 -12.49
N ALA A 166 0.41 -12.20 -12.15
CA ALA A 166 -0.67 -11.36 -12.67
C ALA A 166 -0.62 -11.22 -14.20
N TYR A 167 0.58 -10.97 -14.77
CA TYR A 167 0.78 -10.95 -16.22
C TYR A 167 0.41 -12.29 -16.86
N THR A 168 0.84 -13.40 -16.27
CA THR A 168 0.55 -14.76 -16.77
C THR A 168 -0.96 -15.03 -16.79
N TYR A 169 -1.68 -14.68 -15.72
CA TYR A 169 -3.13 -14.85 -15.64
C TYR A 169 -3.89 -13.94 -16.60
N SER A 170 -3.42 -12.71 -16.76
CA SER A 170 -3.95 -11.81 -17.79
C SER A 170 -3.82 -12.41 -19.19
N LYS A 171 -2.62 -12.90 -19.52
CA LYS A 171 -2.31 -13.50 -20.83
C LYS A 171 -3.10 -14.78 -21.11
N LEU A 172 -3.22 -15.68 -20.14
CA LEU A 172 -3.83 -16.99 -20.33
C LEU A 172 -5.36 -16.95 -20.23
N TYR A 173 -5.89 -16.11 -19.37
CA TYR A 173 -7.33 -16.12 -19.01
C TYR A 173 -8.04 -14.80 -19.32
N GLY A 174 -7.36 -13.82 -19.92
CA GLY A 174 -7.98 -12.54 -20.32
C GLY A 174 -8.38 -11.63 -19.16
N ILE A 175 -7.90 -11.88 -17.93
CA ILE A 175 -8.20 -11.05 -16.77
C ILE A 175 -7.54 -9.68 -16.99
N ALA A 176 -8.31 -8.59 -16.89
CA ALA A 176 -7.74 -7.25 -16.91
C ALA A 176 -7.11 -6.92 -15.56
N VAL A 177 -5.81 -6.64 -15.55
CA VAL A 177 -5.03 -6.49 -14.31
C VAL A 177 -4.22 -5.21 -14.31
N THR A 178 -4.29 -4.45 -13.20
CA THR A 178 -3.44 -3.28 -12.95
C THR A 178 -2.60 -3.47 -11.71
N GLY A 179 -1.28 -3.49 -11.87
CA GLY A 179 -0.31 -3.51 -10.77
C GLY A 179 0.06 -2.09 -10.32
N LEU A 180 0.20 -1.90 -9.02
CA LEU A 180 0.51 -0.61 -8.39
C LEU A 180 1.79 -0.72 -7.57
N ARG A 181 2.89 -0.16 -8.04
CA ARG A 181 4.14 -0.04 -7.30
C ARG A 181 4.05 1.16 -6.35
N PHE A 182 3.56 0.90 -5.13
CA PHE A 182 3.48 1.93 -4.10
C PHE A 182 4.87 2.34 -3.61
N PHE A 183 5.07 3.65 -3.49
CA PHE A 183 6.19 4.24 -2.76
C PHE A 183 5.82 4.39 -1.27
N THR A 184 6.54 5.22 -0.52
CA THR A 184 6.29 5.31 0.93
C THR A 184 5.01 6.08 1.23
N VAL A 185 3.94 5.37 1.54
CA VAL A 185 2.64 5.96 1.88
C VAL A 185 2.61 6.37 3.34
N TYR A 186 2.10 7.58 3.64
CA TYR A 186 1.96 8.11 4.99
C TYR A 186 0.63 8.85 5.18
N GLY A 187 0.20 9.01 6.44
CA GLY A 187 -1.03 9.74 6.77
C GLY A 187 -1.72 9.21 8.04
N PRO A 188 -2.86 9.80 8.44
CA PRO A 188 -3.68 9.36 9.55
C PRO A 188 -4.04 7.88 9.47
N TYR A 189 -4.22 7.23 10.61
CA TYR A 189 -4.46 5.78 10.67
C TYR A 189 -3.38 4.96 9.97
N GLY A 190 -2.16 5.46 9.84
CA GLY A 190 -1.06 4.79 9.18
C GLY A 190 -0.51 3.59 9.96
N ARG A 191 0.53 2.96 9.40
CA ARG A 191 1.15 1.77 10.00
C ARG A 191 2.19 2.17 11.06
N PRO A 192 2.13 1.58 12.28
CA PRO A 192 3.06 1.91 13.38
C PRO A 192 4.54 1.56 13.11
N ASP A 193 4.80 0.57 12.25
CA ASP A 193 6.15 0.14 11.86
C ASP A 193 6.85 1.09 10.86
N MET A 194 6.12 2.05 10.30
CA MET A 194 6.68 3.03 9.37
C MET A 194 7.35 4.21 10.07
N ALA A 195 8.39 4.78 9.44
CA ALA A 195 9.23 5.83 10.02
C ALA A 195 8.43 7.04 10.53
N TYR A 196 7.47 7.53 9.75
CA TYR A 196 6.67 8.70 10.17
C TYR A 196 5.91 8.45 11.48
N PHE A 197 5.39 7.25 11.67
CA PHE A 197 4.65 6.88 12.86
C PHE A 197 5.60 6.61 14.04
N SER A 198 6.61 5.75 13.83
CA SER A 198 7.54 5.37 14.90
C SER A 198 8.36 6.57 15.38
N PHE A 199 8.75 7.49 14.49
CA PHE A 199 9.45 8.72 14.91
C PHE A 199 8.54 9.64 15.70
N THR A 200 7.30 9.84 15.24
CA THR A 200 6.32 10.64 15.98
C THR A 200 6.09 10.09 17.39
N ASP A 201 5.85 8.80 17.54
CA ASP A 201 5.66 8.14 18.83
C ASP A 201 6.88 8.32 19.75
N ARG A 202 8.08 8.05 19.23
CA ARG A 202 9.32 8.14 20.01
C ARG A 202 9.67 9.58 20.40
N ILE A 203 9.51 10.55 19.48
CA ILE A 203 9.76 11.97 19.78
C ILE A 203 8.77 12.46 20.83
N ALA A 204 7.50 12.15 20.68
CA ALA A 204 6.45 12.53 21.59
C ALA A 204 6.72 12.04 23.03
N ARG A 205 7.21 10.80 23.18
CA ARG A 205 7.60 10.17 24.45
C ARG A 205 9.00 10.50 24.93
N GLY A 206 9.80 11.26 24.17
CA GLY A 206 11.19 11.59 24.53
C GLY A 206 12.17 10.42 24.42
N ILE A 207 11.81 9.37 23.66
CA ILE A 207 12.63 8.17 23.40
C ILE A 207 13.52 8.45 22.18
N PRO A 208 14.82 8.02 22.18
CA PRO A 208 15.69 8.20 21.02
C PRO A 208 15.17 7.56 19.74
N ILE A 209 15.26 8.26 18.60
CA ILE A 209 14.98 7.72 17.26
C ILE A 209 16.27 7.20 16.63
N LYS A 210 16.20 6.08 15.92
CA LYS A 210 17.32 5.52 15.15
C LYS A 210 17.34 6.14 13.76
N VAL A 211 18.42 6.86 13.43
CA VAL A 211 18.62 7.56 12.18
C VAL A 211 19.65 6.79 11.35
N PHE A 212 19.18 5.93 10.46
CA PHE A 212 20.05 5.10 9.63
C PHE A 212 20.73 5.87 8.52
N ASN A 213 21.85 5.30 8.00
CA ASN A 213 22.74 5.93 7.03
C ASN A 213 23.12 7.36 7.43
N ASN A 214 23.37 7.59 8.71
CA ASN A 214 23.72 8.92 9.27
C ASN A 214 22.73 10.04 8.87
N GLY A 215 21.51 9.70 8.50
CA GLY A 215 20.47 10.63 8.02
C GLY A 215 20.56 10.98 6.53
N GLU A 216 21.54 10.45 5.82
CA GLU A 216 21.74 10.71 4.39
C GLU A 216 20.85 9.78 3.54
N MET A 217 19.54 9.97 3.64
CA MET A 217 18.55 9.20 2.88
C MET A 217 17.52 10.12 2.26
N LEU A 218 17.06 9.74 1.08
CA LEU A 218 15.97 10.39 0.35
C LEU A 218 14.80 9.42 0.18
N ARG A 219 13.59 9.85 0.48
CA ARG A 219 12.38 9.03 0.33
C ARG A 219 11.28 9.80 -0.38
N ASP A 220 10.66 9.13 -1.32
CA ASP A 220 9.43 9.59 -1.95
C ASP A 220 8.26 9.25 -1.02
N PHE A 221 7.78 10.27 -0.29
CA PHE A 221 6.64 10.15 0.61
C PHE A 221 5.37 10.61 -0.09
N THR A 222 4.37 9.76 -0.13
CA THR A 222 3.09 10.05 -0.78
C THR A 222 1.97 10.04 0.25
N TYR A 223 1.21 11.12 0.32
CA TYR A 223 0.10 11.24 1.26
C TYR A 223 -1.04 10.31 0.87
N ILE A 224 -1.71 9.75 1.87
CA ILE A 224 -2.73 8.71 1.67
C ILE A 224 -3.88 9.14 0.76
N ASP A 225 -4.34 10.40 0.83
CA ASP A 225 -5.43 10.87 -0.02
C ASP A 225 -5.01 10.92 -1.51
N ASP A 226 -3.75 11.26 -1.79
CA ASP A 226 -3.22 11.22 -3.16
C ASP A 226 -3.17 9.78 -3.69
N ILE A 227 -2.77 8.81 -2.85
CA ILE A 227 -2.80 7.38 -3.20
C ILE A 227 -4.22 6.92 -3.53
N VAL A 228 -5.18 7.23 -2.65
CA VAL A 228 -6.60 6.87 -2.85
C VAL A 228 -7.15 7.49 -4.13
N SER A 229 -6.84 8.76 -4.40
CA SER A 229 -7.23 9.43 -5.65
C SER A 229 -6.64 8.75 -6.89
N GLY A 230 -5.39 8.30 -6.83
CA GLY A 230 -4.76 7.56 -7.94
C GLY A 230 -5.46 6.23 -8.22
N ILE A 231 -5.78 5.46 -7.16
CA ILE A 231 -6.48 4.18 -7.31
C ILE A 231 -7.92 4.41 -7.82
N GLU A 232 -8.64 5.40 -7.28
CA GLU A 232 -10.00 5.77 -7.71
C GLU A 232 -10.05 6.04 -9.23
N LYS A 233 -9.11 6.80 -9.76
CA LYS A 233 -9.03 7.09 -11.19
C LYS A 233 -8.73 5.85 -12.05
N LEU A 234 -7.97 4.90 -11.53
CA LEU A 234 -7.63 3.66 -12.22
C LEU A 234 -8.78 2.65 -12.23
N LEU A 235 -9.73 2.72 -11.31
CA LEU A 235 -10.87 1.78 -11.26
C LEU A 235 -11.63 1.71 -12.59
N VAL A 236 -11.86 2.87 -13.21
CA VAL A 236 -12.61 2.99 -14.46
C VAL A 236 -11.72 2.89 -15.70
N ASN A 237 -10.41 2.81 -15.53
CA ASN A 237 -9.42 2.71 -16.61
C ASN A 237 -8.91 1.28 -16.72
N VAL A 238 -9.80 0.39 -17.15
CA VAL A 238 -9.51 -1.04 -17.34
C VAL A 238 -8.46 -1.22 -18.45
N PRO A 239 -7.40 -2.00 -18.26
CA PRO A 239 -6.41 -2.29 -19.29
C PRO A 239 -7.02 -2.93 -20.54
N GLU A 240 -6.67 -2.39 -21.72
CA GLU A 240 -6.99 -2.99 -23.01
C GLU A 240 -5.98 -4.09 -23.36
N GLU A 241 -6.31 -4.92 -24.33
CA GLU A 241 -5.44 -5.98 -24.82
C GLU A 241 -4.23 -5.38 -25.55
N ASP A 242 -3.02 -5.74 -25.14
CA ASP A 242 -1.78 -5.34 -25.80
C ASP A 242 -1.44 -6.24 -27.01
N ASN A 243 -0.34 -5.93 -27.69
CA ASN A 243 0.15 -6.72 -28.85
C ASN A 243 0.47 -8.19 -28.47
N ASN A 244 0.68 -8.49 -27.20
CA ASN A 244 0.90 -9.83 -26.67
C ASN A 244 -0.40 -10.51 -26.24
N LYS A 245 -1.55 -9.90 -26.46
CA LYS A 245 -2.87 -10.35 -26.00
C LYS A 245 -2.99 -10.45 -24.47
N ALA A 246 -2.30 -9.57 -23.74
CA ALA A 246 -2.44 -9.41 -22.31
C ALA A 246 -3.15 -8.10 -21.98
N ARG A 247 -4.05 -8.13 -21.01
CA ARG A 247 -4.75 -6.96 -20.48
C ARG A 247 -4.08 -6.55 -19.16
N TYR A 248 -2.80 -6.17 -19.25
CA TYR A 248 -1.95 -5.93 -18.10
C TYR A 248 -1.27 -4.56 -18.17
N GLU A 249 -1.39 -3.81 -17.08
CA GLU A 249 -0.69 -2.54 -16.92
C GLU A 249 -0.03 -2.49 -15.53
N ILE A 250 1.11 -1.78 -15.44
CA ILE A 250 1.76 -1.51 -14.18
C ILE A 250 2.11 -0.02 -14.08
N TYR A 251 1.89 0.57 -12.88
CA TYR A 251 2.13 1.97 -12.61
C TYR A 251 2.89 2.17 -11.32
N ASN A 252 3.79 3.16 -11.33
CA ASN A 252 4.27 3.76 -10.09
C ASN A 252 3.21 4.69 -9.53
N ILE A 253 2.99 4.62 -8.22
CA ILE A 253 2.14 5.56 -7.51
C ILE A 253 2.93 6.15 -6.34
N GLY A 254 3.40 7.36 -6.54
CA GLY A 254 4.33 8.09 -5.70
C GLY A 254 4.11 9.59 -5.79
N ASN A 255 4.88 10.38 -5.05
CA ASN A 255 4.79 11.84 -5.05
C ASN A 255 5.70 12.50 -6.09
N ASN A 256 6.68 11.75 -6.64
CA ASN A 256 7.69 12.30 -7.56
C ASN A 256 8.48 13.49 -6.99
N LYS A 257 8.64 13.54 -5.66
CA LYS A 257 9.38 14.58 -4.93
C LYS A 257 10.08 13.98 -3.71
N PRO A 258 11.32 13.47 -3.87
CA PRO A 258 12.05 12.89 -2.76
C PRO A 258 12.35 13.91 -1.67
N VAL A 259 12.15 13.50 -0.42
CA VAL A 259 12.37 14.32 0.79
C VAL A 259 13.58 13.79 1.56
N LYS A 260 14.46 14.69 2.00
CA LYS A 260 15.60 14.35 2.88
C LYS A 260 15.08 13.88 4.24
N LEU A 261 15.63 12.78 4.76
CA LEU A 261 15.23 12.22 6.05
C LEU A 261 15.40 13.24 7.20
N MET A 262 16.46 14.02 7.20
CA MET A 262 16.68 15.02 8.24
C MET A 262 15.63 16.14 8.20
N TYR A 263 15.24 16.62 7.02
CA TYR A 263 14.16 17.60 6.87
C TYR A 263 12.82 17.05 7.34
N PHE A 264 12.53 15.80 7.01
CA PHE A 264 11.35 15.10 7.51
C PHE A 264 11.31 15.05 9.06
N ILE A 265 12.44 14.78 9.71
CA ILE A 265 12.55 14.78 11.18
C ILE A 265 12.35 16.20 11.75
N GLU A 266 12.92 17.23 11.12
CA GLU A 266 12.75 18.64 11.53
C GLU A 266 11.28 19.07 11.52
N ILE A 267 10.52 18.65 10.51
CA ILE A 267 9.06 18.91 10.45
C ILE A 267 8.35 18.26 11.65
N LEU A 268 8.66 16.99 11.95
CA LEU A 268 8.07 16.29 13.10
C LEU A 268 8.43 16.97 14.43
N GLU A 269 9.68 17.37 14.61
CA GLU A 269 10.13 18.11 15.80
C GLU A 269 9.32 19.41 15.97
N HIS A 270 9.13 20.17 14.89
CA HIS A 270 8.35 21.40 14.89
C HIS A 270 6.88 21.15 15.26
N LEU A 271 6.24 20.18 14.61
CA LEU A 271 4.82 19.86 14.84
C LEU A 271 4.53 19.28 16.24
N LEU A 272 5.50 18.60 16.83
CA LEU A 272 5.40 18.04 18.18
C LEU A 272 5.86 19.02 19.27
N GLY A 273 6.52 20.13 18.91
CA GLY A 273 7.12 21.06 19.86
C GLY A 273 8.26 20.46 20.68
N LYS A 274 8.87 19.38 20.21
CA LYS A 274 9.92 18.61 20.92
C LYS A 274 11.07 18.26 20.00
N LYS A 275 12.31 18.37 20.51
CA LYS A 275 13.50 17.92 19.77
C LYS A 275 13.69 16.41 19.90
N ALA A 276 14.01 15.76 18.79
CA ALA A 276 14.32 14.34 18.76
C ALA A 276 15.71 14.06 19.35
N LYS A 277 15.79 13.06 20.21
CA LYS A 277 17.08 12.45 20.57
C LYS A 277 17.44 11.50 19.41
N LYS A 278 18.51 11.83 18.68
CA LYS A 278 18.90 11.09 17.47
C LYS A 278 20.07 10.16 17.77
N GLU A 279 19.91 8.87 17.45
CA GLU A 279 20.98 7.87 17.44
C GLU A 279 21.32 7.59 15.97
N PHE A 280 22.49 8.06 15.53
CA PHE A 280 22.94 7.86 14.16
C PHE A 280 23.59 6.49 13.99
N LEU A 281 23.13 5.76 12.98
CA LEU A 281 23.55 4.39 12.71
C LEU A 281 23.97 4.23 11.24
N PRO A 282 24.81 3.25 10.90
CA PRO A 282 25.12 2.91 9.52
C PRO A 282 23.89 2.44 8.76
N MET A 283 24.02 2.31 7.44
CA MET A 283 22.97 1.78 6.56
C MET A 283 22.55 0.38 7.01
N GLN A 284 21.25 0.10 7.02
CA GLN A 284 20.74 -1.24 7.34
C GLN A 284 20.73 -2.14 6.10
N GLN A 285 20.87 -3.44 6.32
CA GLN A 285 20.72 -4.45 5.28
C GLN A 285 19.31 -4.41 4.67
N GLY A 286 19.24 -4.44 3.33
CA GLY A 286 17.98 -4.39 2.59
C GLY A 286 17.39 -2.98 2.43
N ASP A 287 18.01 -1.94 3.00
CA ASP A 287 17.62 -0.55 2.78
C ASP A 287 18.27 0.02 1.50
N VAL A 288 17.66 1.05 0.91
CA VAL A 288 18.16 1.76 -0.27
C VAL A 288 18.47 3.21 0.09
N TYR A 289 19.46 3.81 -0.61
CA TYR A 289 19.81 5.21 -0.39
C TYR A 289 18.66 6.16 -0.73
N GLN A 290 18.02 5.93 -1.87
CA GLN A 290 16.99 6.81 -2.40
C GLN A 290 15.82 6.01 -2.96
N THR A 291 14.60 6.56 -2.83
CA THR A 291 13.44 6.18 -3.63
C THR A 291 12.88 7.42 -4.32
N PHE A 292 12.59 7.30 -5.62
CA PHE A 292 12.11 8.40 -6.44
C PHE A 292 11.24 7.85 -7.58
N ALA A 293 9.94 8.10 -7.53
CA ALA A 293 8.98 7.59 -8.51
C ALA A 293 9.00 8.40 -9.80
N ASP A 294 9.09 7.74 -10.95
CA ASP A 294 8.55 8.30 -12.20
C ASP A 294 7.06 7.95 -12.29
N ILE A 295 6.22 8.96 -12.20
CA ILE A 295 4.75 8.84 -12.27
C ILE A 295 4.19 9.25 -13.63
N SER A 296 5.03 9.57 -14.61
CA SER A 296 4.62 10.13 -15.91
C SER A 296 3.60 9.24 -16.62
N LYS A 297 3.78 7.91 -16.57
CA LYS A 297 2.84 6.95 -17.16
C LYS A 297 1.45 7.07 -16.54
N LEU A 298 1.36 7.18 -15.22
CA LEU A 298 0.09 7.33 -14.50
C LEU A 298 -0.53 8.71 -14.72
N GLU A 299 0.30 9.76 -14.76
CA GLU A 299 -0.17 11.12 -15.07
C GLU A 299 -0.78 11.19 -16.47
N HIS A 300 -0.15 10.63 -17.49
CA HIS A 300 -0.67 10.59 -18.85
C HIS A 300 -1.95 9.77 -18.97
N LYS A 301 -2.02 8.61 -18.28
CA LYS A 301 -3.18 7.71 -18.39
C LYS A 301 -4.43 8.28 -17.75
N VAL A 302 -4.33 8.83 -16.53
CA VAL A 302 -5.50 9.22 -15.73
C VAL A 302 -5.44 10.64 -15.16
N GLY A 303 -4.47 11.45 -15.56
CA GLY A 303 -4.28 12.80 -15.01
C GLY A 303 -3.95 12.78 -13.51
N PHE A 304 -3.22 11.75 -13.05
CA PHE A 304 -2.80 11.68 -11.65
C PHE A 304 -1.73 12.72 -11.34
N LYS A 305 -2.00 13.56 -10.34
CA LYS A 305 -1.05 14.56 -9.83
C LYS A 305 -1.13 14.58 -8.31
N PRO A 306 -0.11 14.08 -7.60
CA PRO A 306 -0.06 14.21 -6.15
C PRO A 306 0.01 15.69 -5.78
N SER A 307 -0.81 16.11 -4.82
CA SER A 307 -1.00 17.53 -4.49
C SER A 307 -0.59 17.87 -3.06
N THR A 308 -0.37 16.86 -2.21
CA THR A 308 -0.12 17.06 -0.79
C THR A 308 1.38 17.16 -0.50
N GLY A 309 1.86 18.34 -0.12
CA GLY A 309 3.23 18.55 0.35
C GLY A 309 3.50 17.83 1.67
N ILE A 310 4.78 17.53 1.94
CA ILE A 310 5.19 16.76 3.13
C ILE A 310 4.79 17.46 4.43
N GLU A 311 4.91 18.77 4.51
CA GLU A 311 4.56 19.58 5.68
C GLU A 311 3.07 19.49 5.99
N THR A 312 2.23 19.64 4.96
CA THR A 312 0.77 19.54 5.08
C THR A 312 0.35 18.14 5.50
N GLY A 313 0.91 17.12 4.87
CA GLY A 313 0.56 15.73 5.17
C GLY A 313 0.99 15.31 6.57
N LEU A 314 2.20 15.70 7.01
CA LEU A 314 2.68 15.44 8.37
C LEU A 314 1.90 16.21 9.42
N SER A 315 1.48 17.45 9.14
CA SER A 315 0.62 18.22 10.03
C SER A 315 -0.73 17.50 10.28
N LYS A 316 -1.37 17.00 9.20
CA LYS A 316 -2.60 16.20 9.32
C LYS A 316 -2.37 14.91 10.10
N PHE A 317 -1.24 14.22 9.85
CA PHE A 317 -0.91 12.99 10.56
C PHE A 317 -0.65 13.24 12.05
N VAL A 318 0.17 14.24 12.41
CA VAL A 318 0.50 14.56 13.82
C VAL A 318 -0.74 15.03 14.58
N LYS A 319 -1.62 15.81 13.93
CA LYS A 319 -2.91 16.20 14.53
C LYS A 319 -3.73 14.95 14.89
N TRP A 320 -3.94 14.05 13.93
CA TRP A 320 -4.63 12.79 14.16
C TRP A 320 -3.94 11.96 15.24
N TYR A 321 -2.61 11.89 15.25
CA TYR A 321 -1.85 11.12 16.23
C TYR A 321 -2.10 11.63 17.66
N LYS A 322 -2.04 12.95 17.87
CA LYS A 322 -2.32 13.57 19.17
C LYS A 322 -3.75 13.28 19.65
N GLU A 323 -4.74 13.44 18.77
CA GLU A 323 -6.14 13.17 19.06
C GLU A 323 -6.39 11.68 19.37
N TYR A 324 -5.82 10.78 18.58
CA TYR A 324 -6.02 9.34 18.70
C TYR A 324 -5.39 8.74 19.97
N TYR A 325 -4.25 9.27 20.39
CA TYR A 325 -3.54 8.81 21.59
C TYR A 325 -3.75 9.71 22.82
N GLU A 326 -4.71 10.62 22.76
CA GLU A 326 -5.10 11.52 23.88
C GLU A 326 -3.90 12.26 24.47
N MET A 327 -2.99 12.72 23.59
CA MET A 327 -1.80 13.46 24.05
C MET A 327 -2.17 14.90 24.30
N GLU A 328 -1.85 15.41 25.49
CA GLU A 328 -1.97 16.86 25.81
C GLU A 328 -1.11 17.67 24.82
N VAL A 329 -1.70 18.75 24.32
CA VAL A 329 -1.11 19.67 23.31
C VAL A 329 -0.15 20.62 23.98
#